data_adfea11abe21045ee2be278e7ddefb08
#
_entry.id   adfea11abe21045ee2be278e7ddefb08
#
_cell.length_a   1.000
_cell.length_b   1.000
_cell.length_c   1.000
_cell.angle_alpha   90.00
_cell.angle_beta   90.00
_cell.angle_gamma   90.00
#
_symmetry.space_group_name_H-M   'P 1'
#
loop_
_entity.id
_entity.type
_entity.pdbx_description
1 polymer ?
#
loop_
_entity_poly.entity_id
_entity_poly.type
_entity_poly.pdbx_seq_one_letter_code
_entity_poly.pdbx_strand_id
1 'polypeptide(L)'
;MTDIITRIPGYSNKGMVEYCDTLKRVMLSTKDVKVGRGKDAKIEQVLKYRSDKPVIDKILNSHEHYLKLYTQDMARETRVKLRDYQTDIIDRAVRILHEHRFVYLAMEVRTGKTLTSLGIAEEVHADKVLFVTKKKAIGSIEADLQLFMPSYTATVINYESLHTVDHSGGWDLIILDEAHGMGAFPKPSNRASEVADLIRTYKPKVILLSGTPTPESYSQMYHQVYGIPNNPFRDFSNFYRFCDKYVKVKQRKVNGMFVNDYSDGRPEILEAMSLYTINYTQKEAGFITETTEEVLEVQLKDSTYAMINRLKKDLVIEGKTELILADTPVKLMMKLHQMYSGTIKFESGESMVLDTTKAEFIRSRFANSKLGIFYKFKEELAALKQVFGDDLTTDLGVFEDTSKSIALQIVSGREGISLRQAEYLVYYNIDFSATSYWQSKDRMTTKDRPMNNVFWIFAKDGIEYDIYKAVSKKKDYTVAHFKKNLLTL
;
A
#
# COMPACT_ATOMS: atom_id res chain seq x y z
N MET A 1 34.10 39.53 39.46
CA MET A 1 33.15 38.59 38.87
C MET A 1 32.62 39.21 37.57
N THR A 2 32.91 38.63 36.44
CA THR A 2 32.36 39.05 35.17
C THR A 2 31.09 38.22 34.89
N ASP A 3 29.95 38.88 34.77
CA ASP A 3 28.68 38.20 34.42
C ASP A 3 28.71 37.80 32.96
N ILE A 4 28.43 36.56 32.65
CA ILE A 4 28.25 36.09 31.27
C ILE A 4 26.76 36.03 30.99
N ILE A 5 26.34 36.64 29.90
CA ILE A 5 24.96 36.62 29.41
C ILE A 5 24.88 35.58 28.32
N THR A 6 24.12 34.54 28.55
CA THR A 6 23.87 33.48 27.56
C THR A 6 22.43 33.51 27.09
N ARG A 7 22.24 33.50 25.79
CA ARG A 7 20.93 33.46 25.13
C ARG A 7 20.60 32.04 24.74
N ILE A 8 19.41 31.57 25.10
CA ILE A 8 18.95 30.25 24.79
C ILE A 8 17.68 30.35 23.93
N PRO A 9 17.77 30.09 22.62
CA PRO A 9 16.62 30.18 21.76
C PRO A 9 15.53 29.14 22.11
N GLY A 10 14.27 29.55 22.10
CA GLY A 10 13.13 28.65 22.26
C GLY A 10 12.67 28.38 23.71
N TYR A 11 13.40 28.84 24.72
CA TYR A 11 13.00 28.67 26.12
C TYR A 11 12.10 29.80 26.60
N SER A 12 11.01 29.46 27.30
CA SER A 12 10.30 30.39 28.14
C SER A 12 11.12 30.65 29.41
N ASN A 13 11.00 31.86 30.00
CA ASN A 13 11.66 32.18 31.27
C ASN A 13 11.37 31.17 32.39
N LYS A 14 10.14 30.62 32.42
CA LYS A 14 9.72 29.59 33.40
C LYS A 14 10.49 28.30 33.24
N GLY A 15 10.61 27.75 32.01
CA GLY A 15 11.38 26.54 31.76
C GLY A 15 12.87 26.68 32.05
N MET A 16 13.45 27.89 31.82
CA MET A 16 14.83 28.18 32.18
C MET A 16 15.05 28.28 33.69
N VAL A 17 14.10 28.81 34.44
CA VAL A 17 14.16 28.83 35.91
C VAL A 17 14.10 27.41 36.46
N GLU A 18 13.21 26.56 35.97
CA GLU A 18 13.14 25.14 36.36
C GLU A 18 14.43 24.38 36.03
N TYR A 19 14.99 24.58 34.84
CA TYR A 19 16.28 23.99 34.47
C TYR A 19 17.42 24.45 35.40
N CYS A 20 17.49 25.76 35.68
CA CYS A 20 18.51 26.32 36.51
C CYS A 20 18.27 26.10 38.02
N ASP A 21 17.11 25.60 38.44
CA ASP A 21 16.85 25.25 39.85
C ASP A 21 17.79 24.14 40.35
N THR A 22 18.20 23.24 39.51
CA THR A 22 19.25 22.25 39.80
C THR A 22 20.65 22.88 39.88
N LEU A 23 20.83 24.07 39.30
CA LEU A 23 22.06 24.83 39.24
C LEU A 23 21.97 26.18 39.97
N LYS A 24 21.04 26.31 40.91
CA LYS A 24 20.73 27.56 41.70
C LYS A 24 21.92 28.34 42.17
N ARG A 25 23.03 27.67 42.48
CA ARG A 25 24.26 28.31 42.99
C ARG A 25 24.99 29.15 41.92
N VAL A 26 24.58 29.09 40.68
CA VAL A 26 25.31 29.67 39.53
C VAL A 26 24.50 30.73 38.80
N MET A 27 23.17 30.63 38.77
CA MET A 27 22.30 31.63 38.15
C MET A 27 22.15 32.87 39.03
N LEU A 28 22.37 34.06 38.44
CA LEU A 28 22.23 35.34 39.17
C LEU A 28 20.89 36.01 38.93
N SER A 29 20.46 36.13 37.65
CA SER A 29 19.18 36.78 37.26
C SER A 29 18.95 36.67 35.76
N THR A 30 17.77 37.11 35.32
CA THR A 30 17.51 37.41 33.91
C THR A 30 17.81 38.91 33.65
N LYS A 31 18.25 39.21 32.43
CA LYS A 31 18.46 40.58 31.97
C LYS A 31 17.87 40.76 30.60
N ASP A 32 17.17 41.87 30.39
CA ASP A 32 16.68 42.29 29.10
C ASP A 32 17.82 42.79 28.23
N VAL A 33 17.98 42.20 27.04
CA VAL A 33 19.01 42.61 26.08
C VAL A 33 18.34 42.96 24.76
N LYS A 34 18.68 44.14 24.25
CA LYS A 34 18.22 44.57 22.93
C LYS A 34 19.00 43.86 21.82
N VAL A 35 18.27 43.08 20.99
CA VAL A 35 18.86 42.31 19.90
C VAL A 35 18.40 42.91 18.58
N GLY A 36 19.35 43.22 17.69
CA GLY A 36 19.09 43.87 16.40
C GLY A 36 19.41 45.36 16.42
N ARG A 37 19.31 46.02 15.26
CA ARG A 37 19.58 47.45 15.09
C ARG A 37 18.34 48.15 14.49
N GLY A 38 18.12 49.40 14.87
CA GLY A 38 17.06 50.25 14.31
C GLY A 38 15.64 49.89 14.81
N LYS A 39 14.63 50.05 13.94
CA LYS A 39 13.23 49.85 14.27
C LYS A 39 12.82 48.38 14.48
N ASP A 40 13.65 47.43 14.01
CA ASP A 40 13.40 45.99 14.13
C ASP A 40 14.08 45.34 15.35
N ALA A 41 14.64 46.14 16.24
CA ALA A 41 15.30 45.63 17.42
C ALA A 41 14.28 45.07 18.42
N LYS A 42 14.41 43.80 18.76
CA LYS A 42 13.59 43.10 19.77
C LYS A 42 14.31 43.09 21.13
N ILE A 43 13.55 43.16 22.19
CA ILE A 43 14.06 42.94 23.54
C ILE A 43 13.91 41.47 23.88
N GLU A 44 15.02 40.83 24.21
CA GLU A 44 15.02 39.41 24.57
C GLU A 44 15.60 39.26 25.96
N GLN A 45 15.03 38.37 26.76
CA GLN A 45 15.53 38.08 28.08
C GLN A 45 16.66 37.05 28.01
N VAL A 46 17.76 37.34 28.63
CA VAL A 46 18.95 36.48 28.72
C VAL A 46 19.30 36.19 30.16
N LEU A 47 19.87 35.02 30.39
CA LEU A 47 20.30 34.62 31.74
C LEU A 47 21.71 35.16 32.04
N LYS A 48 21.90 35.57 33.26
CA LYS A 48 23.21 35.93 33.82
C LYS A 48 23.77 34.79 34.64
N TYR A 49 25.01 34.46 34.41
CA TYR A 49 25.75 33.44 35.15
C TYR A 49 26.98 34.05 35.85
N ARG A 50 27.50 33.34 36.85
CA ARG A 50 28.81 33.69 37.46
C ARG A 50 29.93 33.50 36.42
N SER A 51 30.95 34.34 36.54
CA SER A 51 32.07 34.38 35.59
C SER A 51 33.18 33.35 35.83
N ASP A 52 32.92 32.32 36.60
CA ASP A 52 33.87 31.25 36.83
C ASP A 52 33.86 30.28 35.62
N LYS A 53 34.95 30.29 34.85
CA LYS A 53 35.03 29.53 33.57
C LYS A 53 34.72 28.03 33.72
N PRO A 54 35.30 27.27 34.68
CA PRO A 54 34.98 25.85 34.86
C PRO A 54 33.50 25.59 35.18
N VAL A 55 32.85 26.51 35.88
CA VAL A 55 31.44 26.42 36.25
C VAL A 55 30.58 26.74 35.03
N ILE A 56 30.98 27.70 34.19
CA ILE A 56 30.31 28.08 32.97
C ILE A 56 30.37 26.93 31.95
N ASP A 57 31.55 26.34 31.76
CA ASP A 57 31.72 25.18 30.86
C ASP A 57 30.87 24.00 31.33
N LYS A 58 30.75 23.76 32.63
CA LYS A 58 29.86 22.72 33.18
C LYS A 58 28.38 23.03 32.94
N ILE A 59 27.97 24.29 33.01
CA ILE A 59 26.61 24.73 32.74
C ILE A 59 26.29 24.55 31.25
N LEU A 60 27.18 24.97 30.35
CA LEU A 60 27.00 24.86 28.91
C LEU A 60 26.87 23.40 28.49
N ASN A 61 27.74 22.52 28.99
CA ASN A 61 27.69 21.09 28.72
C ASN A 61 26.39 20.44 29.26
N SER A 62 25.98 20.85 30.49
CA SER A 62 24.71 20.38 31.07
C SER A 62 23.51 20.94 30.30
N HIS A 63 23.61 22.14 29.76
CA HIS A 63 22.60 22.79 28.97
C HIS A 63 22.41 22.11 27.60
N GLU A 64 23.50 21.78 26.89
CA GLU A 64 23.43 21.02 25.66
C GLU A 64 22.77 19.65 25.89
N HIS A 65 23.14 18.96 26.94
CA HIS A 65 22.52 17.69 27.32
C HIS A 65 21.04 17.87 27.63
N TYR A 66 20.65 18.89 28.40
CA TYR A 66 19.25 19.17 28.71
C TYR A 66 18.44 19.58 27.49
N LEU A 67 18.99 20.41 26.59
CA LEU A 67 18.35 20.76 25.34
C LEU A 67 18.10 19.52 24.48
N LYS A 68 19.05 18.61 24.43
CA LYS A 68 18.91 17.34 23.70
C LYS A 68 17.78 16.49 24.28
N LEU A 69 17.73 16.35 25.60
CA LEU A 69 16.65 15.64 26.29
C LEU A 69 15.30 16.34 26.12
N TYR A 70 15.25 17.65 26.29
CA TYR A 70 14.02 18.44 26.11
C TYR A 70 13.50 18.37 24.68
N THR A 71 14.39 18.46 23.69
CA THR A 71 14.02 18.32 22.28
C THR A 71 13.48 16.92 21.99
N GLN A 72 14.07 15.88 22.59
CA GLN A 72 13.58 14.51 22.49
C GLN A 72 12.21 14.33 23.17
N ASP A 73 12.01 14.91 24.36
CA ASP A 73 10.73 14.83 25.08
C ASP A 73 9.63 15.62 24.37
N MET A 74 9.93 16.83 23.88
CA MET A 74 8.98 17.59 23.04
C MET A 74 8.65 16.86 21.73
N ALA A 75 9.64 16.21 21.13
CA ALA A 75 9.41 15.35 19.95
C ALA A 75 8.54 14.15 20.31
N ARG A 76 8.68 13.58 21.52
CA ARG A 76 7.80 12.50 21.99
C ARG A 76 6.36 12.98 22.23
N GLU A 77 6.15 14.17 22.77
CA GLU A 77 4.81 14.76 22.96
C GLU A 77 4.13 15.11 21.64
N THR A 78 4.89 15.45 20.60
CA THR A 78 4.37 15.75 19.25
C THR A 78 4.24 14.52 18.35
N ARG A 79 4.77 13.36 18.77
CA ARG A 79 4.62 12.09 18.02
C ARG A 79 3.16 11.69 17.91
N VAL A 80 2.83 11.09 16.76
CA VAL A 80 1.51 10.50 16.56
C VAL A 80 1.21 9.49 17.69
N LYS A 81 0.08 9.67 18.36
CA LYS A 81 -0.35 8.72 19.39
C LYS A 81 -0.83 7.44 18.72
N LEU A 82 -0.11 6.36 18.95
CA LEU A 82 -0.51 5.03 18.54
C LEU A 82 -1.81 4.63 19.27
N ARG A 83 -2.64 3.83 18.61
CA ARG A 83 -3.86 3.27 19.20
C ARG A 83 -3.49 2.12 20.13
N ASP A 84 -4.30 1.85 21.14
CA ASP A 84 -4.03 0.82 22.16
C ASP A 84 -3.72 -0.54 21.52
N TYR A 85 -4.51 -0.96 20.53
CA TYR A 85 -4.26 -2.21 19.83
C TYR A 85 -2.92 -2.22 19.04
N GLN A 86 -2.45 -1.08 18.56
CA GLN A 86 -1.15 -1.01 17.89
C GLN A 86 -0.02 -1.24 18.89
N THR A 87 -0.14 -0.69 20.09
CA THR A 87 0.80 -0.94 21.19
C THR A 87 0.84 -2.42 21.56
N ASP A 88 -0.32 -3.06 21.72
CA ASP A 88 -0.41 -4.51 22.00
C ASP A 88 0.24 -5.36 20.88
N ILE A 89 0.02 -4.96 19.61
CA ILE A 89 0.65 -5.64 18.46
C ILE A 89 2.16 -5.44 18.47
N ILE A 90 2.64 -4.24 18.79
CA ILE A 90 4.08 -3.92 18.89
C ILE A 90 4.72 -4.81 19.94
N ASP A 91 4.18 -4.90 21.15
CA ASP A 91 4.70 -5.72 22.24
C ASP A 91 4.79 -7.22 21.86
N ARG A 92 3.79 -7.72 21.16
CA ARG A 92 3.78 -9.10 20.66
C ARG A 92 4.81 -9.30 19.55
N ALA A 93 4.89 -8.37 18.61
CA ALA A 93 5.83 -8.43 17.48
C ALA A 93 7.28 -8.36 17.93
N VAL A 94 7.58 -7.52 18.92
CA VAL A 94 8.92 -7.40 19.52
C VAL A 94 9.37 -8.74 20.11
N ARG A 95 8.49 -9.43 20.85
CA ARG A 95 8.78 -10.77 21.38
C ARG A 95 9.09 -11.78 20.28
N ILE A 96 8.26 -11.82 19.22
CA ILE A 96 8.47 -12.69 18.06
C ILE A 96 9.79 -12.35 17.34
N LEU A 97 10.11 -11.07 17.15
CA LEU A 97 11.37 -10.64 16.54
C LEU A 97 12.61 -10.99 17.36
N HIS A 98 12.52 -10.96 18.70
CA HIS A 98 13.62 -11.38 19.56
C HIS A 98 13.88 -12.89 19.47
N GLU A 99 12.83 -13.70 19.43
CA GLU A 99 12.93 -15.15 19.37
C GLU A 99 13.29 -15.67 17.96
N HIS A 100 12.60 -15.15 16.94
CA HIS A 100 12.65 -15.71 15.58
C HIS A 100 13.36 -14.83 14.55
N ARG A 101 13.70 -13.57 14.89
CA ARG A 101 14.31 -12.56 14.03
C ARG A 101 13.44 -12.08 12.87
N PHE A 102 12.21 -12.57 12.75
CA PHE A 102 11.22 -12.01 11.83
C PHE A 102 9.80 -12.12 12.38
N VAL A 103 8.92 -11.24 11.89
CA VAL A 103 7.49 -11.26 12.18
C VAL A 103 6.71 -10.92 10.91
N TYR A 104 5.58 -11.57 10.74
CA TYR A 104 4.63 -11.29 9.68
C TYR A 104 3.40 -10.57 10.26
N LEU A 105 3.19 -9.30 9.90
CA LEU A 105 1.99 -8.54 10.26
C LEU A 105 0.93 -8.72 9.17
N ALA A 106 0.05 -9.68 9.36
CA ALA A 106 -1.11 -9.94 8.50
C ALA A 106 -2.28 -9.06 8.96
N MET A 107 -2.09 -7.75 8.85
CA MET A 107 -3.07 -6.74 9.27
C MET A 107 -3.85 -6.25 8.07
N GLU A 108 -5.17 -6.22 8.16
CA GLU A 108 -6.02 -5.71 7.07
C GLU A 108 -5.71 -4.25 6.71
N VAL A 109 -6.14 -3.81 5.53
CA VAL A 109 -5.95 -2.43 5.07
C VAL A 109 -6.55 -1.45 6.09
N ARG A 110 -5.94 -0.24 6.23
CA ARG A 110 -6.36 0.83 7.14
C ARG A 110 -6.28 0.52 8.65
N THR A 111 -5.72 -0.60 9.06
CA THR A 111 -5.46 -0.89 10.48
C THR A 111 -4.15 -0.26 11.00
N GLY A 112 -3.47 0.56 10.19
CA GLY A 112 -2.27 1.31 10.61
C GLY A 112 -0.99 0.48 10.60
N LYS A 113 -0.84 -0.48 9.67
CA LYS A 113 0.36 -1.33 9.50
C LYS A 113 1.68 -0.54 9.52
N THR A 114 1.74 0.57 8.76
CA THR A 114 2.94 1.40 8.66
C THR A 114 3.36 1.90 10.04
N LEU A 115 2.49 2.65 10.73
CA LEU A 115 2.80 3.20 12.05
C LEU A 115 3.12 2.10 13.07
N THR A 116 2.43 0.96 13.01
CA THR A 116 2.74 -0.20 13.87
C THR A 116 4.15 -0.73 13.59
N SER A 117 4.54 -0.87 12.31
CA SER A 117 5.90 -1.34 11.96
C SER A 117 6.99 -0.34 12.34
N LEU A 118 6.72 0.96 12.24
CA LEU A 118 7.64 2.00 12.72
C LEU A 118 7.79 1.94 14.24
N GLY A 119 6.71 1.72 14.98
CA GLY A 119 6.75 1.52 16.42
C GLY A 119 7.53 0.26 16.83
N ILE A 120 7.41 -0.83 16.09
CA ILE A 120 8.21 -2.04 16.34
C ILE A 120 9.71 -1.75 16.13
N ALA A 121 10.06 -0.99 15.08
CA ALA A 121 11.45 -0.61 14.81
C ALA A 121 12.05 0.23 15.94
N GLU A 122 11.25 1.12 16.52
CA GLU A 122 11.63 1.93 17.70
C GLU A 122 11.86 1.04 18.93
N GLU A 123 10.93 0.13 19.24
CA GLU A 123 11.00 -0.73 20.44
C GLU A 123 12.11 -1.78 20.37
N VAL A 124 12.50 -2.26 19.17
CA VAL A 124 13.66 -3.15 19.02
C VAL A 124 14.99 -2.41 18.99
N HIS A 125 14.98 -1.09 19.18
CA HIS A 125 16.16 -0.20 19.17
C HIS A 125 17.00 -0.37 17.89
N ALA A 126 16.34 -0.35 16.73
CA ALA A 126 17.04 -0.35 15.47
C ALA A 126 17.69 1.03 15.23
N ASP A 127 18.94 1.07 14.75
CA ASP A 127 19.61 2.32 14.37
C ASP A 127 19.40 2.63 12.89
N LYS A 128 19.41 1.58 12.04
CA LYS A 128 19.25 1.68 10.58
C LYS A 128 18.13 0.78 10.08
N VAL A 129 17.09 1.38 9.54
CA VAL A 129 15.90 0.70 9.03
C VAL A 129 15.78 0.88 7.52
N LEU A 130 15.64 -0.21 6.78
CA LEU A 130 15.30 -0.21 5.37
C LEU A 130 13.80 -0.52 5.21
N PHE A 131 13.04 0.42 4.67
CA PHE A 131 11.62 0.25 4.37
C PHE A 131 11.44 0.03 2.87
N VAL A 132 11.08 -1.18 2.47
CA VAL A 132 10.88 -1.55 1.06
C VAL A 132 9.39 -1.63 0.77
N THR A 133 8.92 -0.85 -0.21
CA THR A 133 7.50 -0.75 -0.55
C THR A 133 7.29 -0.67 -2.07
N LYS A 134 6.08 -0.38 -2.52
CA LYS A 134 5.79 -0.08 -3.92
C LYS A 134 6.08 1.40 -4.22
N LYS A 135 6.55 1.72 -5.42
CA LYS A 135 6.95 3.08 -5.82
C LYS A 135 5.91 4.15 -5.46
N LYS A 136 4.62 3.85 -5.61
CA LYS A 136 3.53 4.79 -5.31
C LYS A 136 3.29 5.03 -3.82
N ALA A 137 3.73 4.13 -2.97
CA ALA A 137 3.53 4.23 -1.53
C ALA A 137 4.67 4.98 -0.81
N ILE A 138 5.79 5.25 -1.48
CA ILE A 138 6.96 5.93 -0.89
C ILE A 138 6.56 7.22 -0.19
N GLY A 139 5.89 8.14 -0.90
CA GLY A 139 5.50 9.44 -0.31
C GLY A 139 4.58 9.32 0.91
N SER A 140 3.69 8.32 0.92
CA SER A 140 2.84 8.06 2.09
C SER A 140 3.65 7.52 3.28
N ILE A 141 4.63 6.64 3.04
CA ILE A 141 5.52 6.12 4.09
C ILE A 141 6.43 7.23 4.66
N GLU A 142 6.96 8.10 3.78
CA GLU A 142 7.76 9.25 4.19
C GLU A 142 6.94 10.25 5.04
N ALA A 143 5.68 10.48 4.68
CA ALA A 143 4.77 11.29 5.49
C ALA A 143 4.49 10.66 6.87
N ASP A 144 4.29 9.33 6.92
CA ASP A 144 4.12 8.59 8.18
C ASP A 144 5.41 8.66 9.05
N LEU A 145 6.60 8.59 8.43
CA LEU A 145 7.88 8.76 9.12
C LEU A 145 8.04 10.18 9.70
N GLN A 146 7.68 11.20 8.94
CA GLN A 146 7.69 12.59 9.42
C GLN A 146 6.73 12.78 10.60
N LEU A 147 5.55 12.17 10.54
CA LEU A 147 4.56 12.22 11.60
C LEU A 147 4.99 11.41 12.84
N PHE A 148 5.60 10.25 12.63
CA PHE A 148 6.06 9.37 13.70
C PHE A 148 7.32 9.88 14.40
N MET A 149 8.22 10.57 13.67
CA MET A 149 9.51 11.08 14.15
C MET A 149 10.33 10.01 14.89
N PRO A 150 10.80 8.95 14.20
CA PRO A 150 11.56 7.88 14.82
C PRO A 150 12.91 8.34 15.34
N SER A 151 13.47 7.62 16.32
CA SER A 151 14.83 7.84 16.82
C SER A 151 15.92 7.24 15.92
N TYR A 152 15.53 6.40 14.95
CA TYR A 152 16.39 5.70 14.00
C TYR A 152 16.43 6.37 12.62
N THR A 153 17.43 6.02 11.83
CA THR A 153 17.50 6.44 10.43
C THR A 153 16.72 5.46 9.55
N ALA A 154 15.75 5.95 8.80
CA ALA A 154 14.98 5.14 7.86
C ALA A 154 15.31 5.51 6.40
N THR A 155 15.52 4.50 5.56
CA THR A 155 15.61 4.64 4.10
C THR A 155 14.38 3.99 3.48
N VAL A 156 13.60 4.74 2.70
CA VAL A 156 12.41 4.23 2.01
C VAL A 156 12.72 4.05 0.53
N ILE A 157 12.48 2.84 0.02
CA ILE A 157 12.78 2.50 -1.38
C ILE A 157 11.71 1.57 -1.95
N ASN A 158 11.57 1.54 -3.28
CA ASN A 158 10.75 0.54 -3.93
C ASN A 158 11.56 -0.72 -4.28
N TYR A 159 10.86 -1.85 -4.38
CA TYR A 159 11.47 -3.15 -4.69
C TYR A 159 12.36 -3.12 -5.94
N GLU A 160 11.90 -2.44 -7.01
CA GLU A 160 12.61 -2.39 -8.30
C GLU A 160 13.90 -1.58 -8.26
N SER A 161 14.04 -0.71 -7.27
CA SER A 161 15.22 0.14 -7.10
C SER A 161 16.11 -0.30 -5.93
N LEU A 162 15.86 -1.46 -5.34
CA LEU A 162 16.56 -1.94 -4.16
C LEU A 162 18.09 -2.00 -4.39
N HIS A 163 18.52 -2.39 -5.60
CA HIS A 163 19.91 -2.44 -6.03
C HIS A 163 20.63 -1.08 -6.09
N THR A 164 19.90 0.04 -6.02
CA THR A 164 20.48 1.40 -6.07
C THR A 164 20.89 1.93 -4.71
N VAL A 165 20.49 1.27 -3.63
CA VAL A 165 20.79 1.68 -2.26
C VAL A 165 22.18 1.19 -1.86
N ASP A 166 22.94 2.04 -1.17
CA ASP A 166 24.20 1.62 -0.56
C ASP A 166 23.92 0.74 0.68
N HIS A 167 24.23 -0.52 0.57
CA HIS A 167 24.07 -1.51 1.63
C HIS A 167 25.35 -1.74 2.46
N SER A 168 26.45 -1.04 2.19
CA SER A 168 27.77 -1.29 2.79
C SER A 168 27.79 -1.22 4.32
N GLY A 169 26.90 -0.38 4.90
CA GLY A 169 26.76 -0.25 6.34
C GLY A 169 25.86 -1.29 7.01
N GLY A 170 25.26 -2.21 6.26
CA GLY A 170 24.25 -3.15 6.75
C GLY A 170 22.95 -2.47 7.22
N TRP A 171 22.03 -3.31 7.69
CA TRP A 171 20.71 -2.91 8.22
C TRP A 171 20.41 -3.67 9.49
N ASP A 172 19.88 -2.99 10.51
CA ASP A 172 19.42 -3.65 11.75
C ASP A 172 18.06 -4.29 11.54
N LEU A 173 17.21 -3.62 10.76
CA LEU A 173 15.85 -4.05 10.47
C LEU A 173 15.48 -3.75 9.02
N ILE A 174 14.79 -4.68 8.38
CA ILE A 174 14.15 -4.48 7.08
C ILE A 174 12.63 -4.64 7.24
N ILE A 175 11.87 -3.68 6.74
CA ILE A 175 10.41 -3.72 6.67
C ILE A 175 10.03 -3.92 5.21
N LEU A 176 9.29 -5.00 4.92
CA LEU A 176 8.87 -5.40 3.58
C LEU A 176 7.35 -5.20 3.45
N ASP A 177 6.96 -4.08 2.87
CA ASP A 177 5.54 -3.76 2.68
C ASP A 177 4.98 -4.48 1.45
N GLU A 178 3.69 -4.85 1.52
CA GLU A 178 3.01 -5.66 0.50
C GLU A 178 3.81 -6.93 0.14
N ALA A 179 4.31 -7.62 1.16
CA ALA A 179 5.18 -8.79 1.05
C ALA A 179 4.60 -9.92 0.18
N HIS A 180 3.26 -10.02 0.04
CA HIS A 180 2.62 -10.96 -0.86
C HIS A 180 3.10 -10.85 -2.32
N GLY A 181 3.58 -9.67 -2.73
CA GLY A 181 4.16 -9.43 -4.05
C GLY A 181 5.45 -10.21 -4.33
N MET A 182 6.08 -10.80 -3.29
CA MET A 182 7.22 -11.71 -3.42
C MET A 182 6.80 -13.18 -3.59
N GLY A 183 5.52 -13.50 -3.45
CA GLY A 183 4.99 -14.87 -3.35
C GLY A 183 4.87 -15.63 -4.67
N ALA A 184 5.58 -15.27 -5.73
CA ALA A 184 5.56 -16.02 -6.99
C ALA A 184 6.03 -17.48 -6.80
N PHE A 185 5.43 -18.41 -7.53
CA PHE A 185 5.84 -19.83 -7.55
C PHE A 185 5.67 -20.42 -8.97
N PRO A 186 6.36 -21.49 -9.35
CA PRO A 186 7.27 -22.31 -8.54
C PRO A 186 8.67 -21.71 -8.36
N LYS A 187 9.02 -20.66 -9.09
CA LYS A 187 10.31 -19.96 -8.95
C LYS A 187 10.10 -18.63 -8.21
N PRO A 188 11.08 -18.16 -7.44
CA PRO A 188 11.00 -16.85 -6.83
C PRO A 188 10.94 -15.76 -7.90
N SER A 189 10.27 -14.66 -7.60
CA SER A 189 10.35 -13.44 -8.40
C SER A 189 11.73 -12.79 -8.22
N ASN A 190 12.12 -11.90 -9.15
CA ASN A 190 13.35 -11.11 -9.00
C ASN A 190 13.38 -10.36 -7.66
N ARG A 191 12.26 -9.74 -7.27
CA ARG A 191 12.10 -9.07 -5.97
C ARG A 191 12.40 -10.00 -4.80
N ALA A 192 11.82 -11.21 -4.80
CA ALA A 192 12.03 -12.18 -3.74
C ALA A 192 13.50 -12.64 -3.67
N SER A 193 14.16 -12.83 -4.82
CA SER A 193 15.56 -13.23 -4.89
C SER A 193 16.47 -12.13 -4.33
N GLU A 194 16.27 -10.88 -4.76
CA GLU A 194 17.08 -9.72 -4.33
C GLU A 194 16.94 -9.46 -2.83
N VAL A 195 15.71 -9.49 -2.31
CA VAL A 195 15.45 -9.38 -0.86
C VAL A 195 16.09 -10.53 -0.08
N ALA A 196 16.00 -11.78 -0.59
CA ALA A 196 16.59 -12.94 0.06
C ALA A 196 18.12 -12.85 0.13
N ASP A 197 18.77 -12.37 -0.92
CA ASP A 197 20.22 -12.19 -0.96
C ASP A 197 20.67 -11.10 0.03
N LEU A 198 19.93 -10.01 0.12
CA LEU A 198 20.16 -8.94 1.08
C LEU A 198 20.02 -9.44 2.53
N ILE A 199 18.97 -10.21 2.84
CA ILE A 199 18.75 -10.78 4.17
C ILE A 199 19.86 -11.77 4.53
N ARG A 200 20.28 -12.63 3.60
CA ARG A 200 21.37 -13.61 3.84
C ARG A 200 22.71 -12.92 4.09
N THR A 201 22.97 -11.83 3.36
CA THR A 201 24.24 -11.09 3.46
C THR A 201 24.34 -10.33 4.78
N TYR A 202 23.33 -9.54 5.12
CA TYR A 202 23.39 -8.61 6.26
C TYR A 202 22.72 -9.13 7.53
N LYS A 203 21.90 -10.17 7.42
CA LYS A 203 21.20 -10.83 8.53
C LYS A 203 20.41 -9.86 9.43
N PRO A 204 19.66 -8.90 8.87
CA PRO A 204 18.82 -8.00 9.66
C PRO A 204 17.69 -8.75 10.36
N LYS A 205 16.98 -8.08 11.28
CA LYS A 205 15.62 -8.48 11.66
C LYS A 205 14.68 -8.14 10.50
N VAL A 206 13.56 -8.86 10.35
CA VAL A 206 12.64 -8.66 9.22
C VAL A 206 11.20 -8.52 9.67
N ILE A 207 10.51 -7.50 9.21
CA ILE A 207 9.07 -7.34 9.34
C ILE A 207 8.44 -7.47 7.95
N LEU A 208 7.50 -8.40 7.79
CA LEU A 208 6.70 -8.52 6.59
C LEU A 208 5.31 -7.93 6.84
N LEU A 209 4.83 -7.09 5.95
CA LEU A 209 3.51 -6.46 6.03
C LEU A 209 2.65 -6.90 4.86
N SER A 210 1.43 -7.34 5.11
CA SER A 210 0.41 -7.53 4.07
C SER A 210 -0.99 -7.54 4.66
N GLY A 211 -1.95 -6.94 3.95
CA GLY A 211 -3.38 -7.10 4.26
C GLY A 211 -3.96 -8.41 3.72
N THR A 212 -3.29 -9.00 2.73
CA THR A 212 -3.69 -10.24 2.04
C THR A 212 -2.46 -11.11 1.81
N PRO A 213 -1.95 -11.83 2.81
CA PRO A 213 -0.68 -12.57 2.73
C PRO A 213 -0.60 -13.59 1.58
N THR A 214 -1.72 -14.24 1.28
CA THR A 214 -1.82 -15.30 0.26
C THR A 214 -3.06 -15.10 -0.60
N PRO A 215 -3.07 -14.06 -1.46
CA PRO A 215 -4.27 -13.67 -2.18
C PRO A 215 -4.79 -14.73 -3.16
N GLU A 216 -3.91 -15.55 -3.72
CA GLU A 216 -4.25 -16.56 -4.73
C GLU A 216 -4.09 -17.98 -4.23
N SER A 217 -3.06 -18.24 -3.42
CA SER A 217 -2.71 -19.57 -2.91
C SER A 217 -1.83 -19.50 -1.66
N TYR A 218 -2.01 -20.43 -0.75
CA TYR A 218 -1.11 -20.60 0.40
C TYR A 218 0.33 -20.93 -0.02
N SER A 219 0.53 -21.51 -1.20
CA SER A 219 1.87 -21.77 -1.77
C SER A 219 2.73 -20.50 -1.92
N GLN A 220 2.09 -19.32 -2.02
CA GLN A 220 2.77 -18.03 -2.10
C GLN A 220 3.61 -17.71 -0.86
N MET A 221 3.31 -18.32 0.28
CA MET A 221 4.03 -18.07 1.52
C MET A 221 5.51 -18.50 1.46
N TYR A 222 5.83 -19.55 0.72
CA TYR A 222 7.19 -20.09 0.66
C TYR A 222 8.23 -19.04 0.23
N HIS A 223 8.03 -18.38 -0.92
CA HIS A 223 9.00 -17.41 -1.44
C HIS A 223 8.95 -16.05 -0.75
N GLN A 224 7.93 -15.76 0.05
CA GLN A 224 7.92 -14.57 0.88
C GLN A 224 8.92 -14.66 2.04
N VAL A 225 9.20 -15.88 2.52
CA VAL A 225 10.04 -16.10 3.71
C VAL A 225 11.31 -16.91 3.45
N TYR A 226 11.51 -17.51 2.27
CA TYR A 226 12.60 -18.46 2.00
C TYR A 226 14.01 -17.87 2.19
N GLY A 227 14.19 -16.56 2.10
CA GLY A 227 15.44 -15.86 2.37
C GLY A 227 15.74 -15.67 3.86
N ILE A 228 14.76 -15.89 4.74
CA ILE A 228 14.88 -15.65 6.17
C ILE A 228 15.41 -16.91 6.87
N PRO A 229 16.55 -16.87 7.57
CA PRO A 229 17.19 -18.10 8.10
C PRO A 229 16.32 -18.93 9.05
N ASN A 230 15.49 -18.26 9.86
CA ASN A 230 14.67 -18.91 10.91
C ASN A 230 13.23 -19.17 10.48
N ASN A 231 12.92 -19.12 9.17
CA ASN A 231 11.57 -19.38 8.69
C ASN A 231 11.16 -20.85 8.89
N PRO A 232 9.86 -21.17 9.00
CA PRO A 232 9.37 -22.53 9.26
C PRO A 232 9.58 -23.50 8.11
N PHE A 233 9.95 -23.02 6.93
CA PHE A 233 10.18 -23.83 5.72
C PHE A 233 11.67 -24.00 5.39
N ARG A 234 12.58 -23.58 6.27
CA ARG A 234 14.04 -23.59 6.06
C ARG A 234 14.63 -24.97 5.78
N ASP A 235 13.98 -26.03 6.26
CA ASP A 235 14.43 -27.40 6.10
C ASP A 235 14.16 -27.96 4.69
N PHE A 236 13.39 -27.25 3.87
CA PHE A 236 13.16 -27.60 2.48
C PHE A 236 14.21 -26.94 1.58
N SER A 237 15.01 -27.76 0.92
CA SER A 237 16.09 -27.28 0.04
C SER A 237 15.63 -26.42 -1.13
N ASN A 238 14.37 -26.57 -1.56
CA ASN A 238 13.74 -25.80 -2.64
C ASN A 238 12.22 -25.89 -2.59
N PHE A 239 11.54 -25.09 -3.41
CA PHE A 239 10.10 -25.06 -3.50
C PHE A 239 9.45 -26.42 -3.83
N TYR A 240 10.08 -27.24 -4.65
CA TYR A 240 9.52 -28.54 -5.04
C TYR A 240 9.47 -29.49 -3.85
N ARG A 241 10.52 -29.50 -2.99
CA ARG A 241 10.52 -30.28 -1.74
C ARG A 241 9.49 -29.77 -0.73
N PHE A 242 9.26 -28.46 -0.68
CA PHE A 242 8.15 -27.88 0.07
C PHE A 242 6.80 -28.38 -0.48
N CYS A 243 6.63 -28.46 -1.80
CA CYS A 243 5.40 -28.96 -2.42
C CYS A 243 5.10 -30.41 -2.08
N ASP A 244 6.11 -31.27 -1.92
CA ASP A 244 5.91 -32.68 -1.54
C ASP A 244 5.07 -32.81 -0.24
N LYS A 245 5.25 -31.86 0.68
CA LYS A 245 4.53 -31.85 1.97
C LYS A 245 3.26 -30.97 1.94
N TYR A 246 3.37 -29.79 1.35
CA TYR A 246 2.40 -28.72 1.59
C TYR A 246 1.51 -28.38 0.41
N VAL A 247 1.68 -28.99 -0.78
CA VAL A 247 0.91 -28.64 -1.97
C VAL A 247 0.31 -29.90 -2.62
N LYS A 248 -0.95 -29.80 -3.00
CA LYS A 248 -1.58 -30.82 -3.84
C LYS A 248 -1.29 -30.50 -5.31
N VAL A 249 -0.18 -31.02 -5.83
CA VAL A 249 0.23 -30.74 -7.20
C VAL A 249 -0.76 -31.42 -8.17
N LYS A 250 -1.34 -30.62 -9.06
CA LYS A 250 -2.24 -31.07 -10.12
C LYS A 250 -1.56 -30.92 -11.46
N GLN A 251 -1.78 -31.84 -12.37
CA GLN A 251 -1.31 -31.72 -13.74
C GLN A 251 -2.41 -31.16 -14.64
N ARG A 252 -2.07 -30.15 -15.42
CA ARG A 252 -2.94 -29.57 -16.44
C ARG A 252 -2.29 -29.75 -17.82
N LYS A 253 -3.07 -30.12 -18.81
CA LYS A 253 -2.61 -30.16 -20.20
C LYS A 253 -2.74 -28.76 -20.81
N VAL A 254 -1.63 -28.15 -21.20
CA VAL A 254 -1.56 -26.82 -21.81
C VAL A 254 -0.80 -26.99 -23.13
N ASN A 255 -1.45 -26.66 -24.25
CA ASN A 255 -0.85 -26.77 -25.58
C ASN A 255 -0.21 -28.17 -25.87
N GLY A 256 -0.88 -29.24 -25.45
CA GLY A 256 -0.40 -30.60 -25.62
C GLY A 256 0.60 -31.10 -24.58
N MET A 257 1.21 -30.23 -23.77
CA MET A 257 2.16 -30.56 -22.71
C MET A 257 1.49 -30.60 -21.34
N PHE A 258 1.95 -31.50 -20.46
CA PHE A 258 1.54 -31.51 -19.06
C PHE A 258 2.34 -30.48 -18.28
N VAL A 259 1.66 -29.58 -17.60
CA VAL A 259 2.23 -28.54 -16.74
C VAL A 259 1.72 -28.77 -15.32
N ASN A 260 2.60 -28.75 -14.35
CA ASN A 260 2.23 -28.86 -12.95
C ASN A 260 1.62 -27.54 -12.44
N ASP A 261 0.52 -27.67 -11.73
CA ASP A 261 -0.17 -26.60 -11.03
C ASP A 261 0.11 -26.71 -9.54
N TYR A 262 0.74 -25.70 -8.98
CA TYR A 262 1.14 -25.62 -7.58
C TYR A 262 0.23 -24.69 -6.74
N SER A 263 -0.93 -24.30 -7.27
CA SER A 263 -1.84 -23.36 -6.62
C SER A 263 -2.69 -23.96 -5.48
N ASP A 264 -2.72 -25.29 -5.34
CA ASP A 264 -3.50 -25.97 -4.29
C ASP A 264 -2.65 -26.20 -3.02
N GLY A 265 -2.20 -25.09 -2.42
CA GLY A 265 -1.48 -25.09 -1.13
C GLY A 265 -2.40 -25.48 0.02
N ARG A 266 -1.90 -26.30 0.93
CA ARG A 266 -2.64 -26.82 2.10
C ARG A 266 -2.69 -25.78 3.22
N PRO A 267 -3.75 -25.78 4.07
CA PRO A 267 -3.88 -24.88 5.23
C PRO A 267 -2.73 -25.00 6.25
N GLU A 268 -2.09 -26.15 6.34
CA GLU A 268 -0.95 -26.44 7.24
C GLU A 268 0.23 -25.48 6.99
N ILE A 269 0.28 -24.80 5.84
CA ILE A 269 1.23 -23.70 5.58
C ILE A 269 0.98 -22.54 6.53
N LEU A 270 -0.28 -22.18 6.74
CA LEU A 270 -0.64 -21.09 7.67
C LEU A 270 -0.43 -21.50 9.11
N GLU A 271 -0.68 -22.78 9.45
CA GLU A 271 -0.40 -23.32 10.78
C GLU A 271 1.09 -23.25 11.10
N ALA A 272 1.96 -23.62 10.14
CA ALA A 272 3.41 -23.50 10.30
C ALA A 272 3.86 -22.02 10.48
N MET A 273 3.16 -21.07 9.89
CA MET A 273 3.44 -19.65 10.02
C MET A 273 2.84 -19.01 11.30
N SER A 274 1.99 -19.71 12.04
CA SER A 274 1.20 -19.12 13.13
C SER A 274 2.04 -18.49 14.24
N LEU A 275 3.18 -19.09 14.59
CA LEU A 275 4.11 -18.56 15.62
C LEU A 275 4.79 -17.24 15.19
N TYR A 276 4.86 -16.98 13.90
CA TYR A 276 5.54 -15.84 13.31
C TYR A 276 4.58 -14.74 12.85
N THR A 277 3.26 -15.01 12.91
CA THR A 277 2.25 -14.15 12.28
C THR A 277 1.32 -13.53 13.32
N ILE A 278 1.12 -12.22 13.22
CA ILE A 278 0.08 -11.50 13.93
C ILE A 278 -1.01 -11.13 12.93
N ASN A 279 -2.18 -11.72 13.09
CA ASN A 279 -3.36 -11.37 12.32
C ASN A 279 -4.13 -10.26 13.05
N TYR A 280 -4.63 -9.27 12.29
CA TYR A 280 -5.47 -8.22 12.84
C TYR A 280 -6.43 -7.69 11.79
N THR A 281 -7.72 -7.74 12.08
CA THR A 281 -8.79 -7.39 11.15
C THR A 281 -9.27 -5.95 11.35
N GLN A 282 -9.92 -5.38 10.35
CA GLN A 282 -10.63 -4.10 10.47
C GLN A 282 -11.69 -4.14 11.58
N LYS A 283 -12.39 -5.26 11.72
CA LYS A 283 -13.40 -5.46 12.76
C LYS A 283 -12.80 -5.34 14.17
N GLU A 284 -11.66 -5.99 14.42
CA GLU A 284 -10.91 -5.86 15.68
C GLU A 284 -10.43 -4.44 15.93
N ALA A 285 -10.08 -3.70 14.86
CA ALA A 285 -9.69 -2.28 14.91
C ALA A 285 -10.88 -1.33 15.18
N GLY A 286 -12.08 -1.86 15.31
CA GLY A 286 -13.31 -1.11 15.59
C GLY A 286 -13.92 -0.45 14.35
N PHE A 287 -13.58 -0.92 13.13
CA PHE A 287 -14.30 -0.52 11.92
C PHE A 287 -15.66 -1.22 11.89
N ILE A 288 -16.70 -0.43 11.75
CA ILE A 288 -18.08 -0.91 11.64
C ILE A 288 -18.57 -0.90 10.20
N THR A 289 -17.71 -0.51 9.25
CA THR A 289 -18.09 -0.31 7.84
C THR A 289 -18.52 -1.64 7.21
N GLU A 290 -19.73 -1.71 6.77
CA GLU A 290 -20.22 -2.77 5.90
C GLU A 290 -20.02 -2.37 4.43
N THR A 291 -19.63 -3.31 3.58
CA THR A 291 -19.50 -3.07 2.14
C THR A 291 -20.62 -3.83 1.42
N THR A 292 -21.51 -3.09 0.78
CA THR A 292 -22.51 -3.65 -0.13
C THR A 292 -22.01 -3.64 -1.54
N GLU A 293 -22.28 -4.70 -2.28
CA GLU A 293 -21.91 -4.81 -3.69
C GLU A 293 -23.14 -5.09 -4.53
N GLU A 294 -23.32 -4.28 -5.56
CA GLU A 294 -24.42 -4.44 -6.51
C GLU A 294 -23.88 -4.46 -7.95
N VAL A 295 -24.35 -5.41 -8.73
CA VAL A 295 -24.07 -5.49 -10.17
C VAL A 295 -25.23 -4.85 -10.93
N LEU A 296 -24.93 -3.80 -11.69
CA LEU A 296 -25.87 -3.10 -12.56
C LEU A 296 -25.59 -3.49 -14.01
N GLU A 297 -26.57 -4.06 -14.67
CA GLU A 297 -26.46 -4.44 -16.09
C GLU A 297 -26.82 -3.28 -17.01
N VAL A 298 -26.05 -3.13 -18.08
CA VAL A 298 -26.24 -2.09 -19.10
C VAL A 298 -26.35 -2.74 -20.47
N GLN A 299 -27.43 -2.41 -21.19
CA GLN A 299 -27.61 -2.80 -22.58
C GLN A 299 -26.77 -1.86 -23.45
N LEU A 300 -25.74 -2.38 -24.11
CA LEU A 300 -24.95 -1.64 -25.09
C LEU A 300 -25.74 -1.40 -26.39
N LYS A 301 -25.17 -0.61 -27.30
CA LYS A 301 -25.75 -0.37 -28.62
C LYS A 301 -25.81 -1.68 -29.43
N ASP A 302 -26.85 -1.86 -30.25
CA ASP A 302 -27.01 -3.03 -31.10
C ASP A 302 -25.81 -3.21 -32.04
N SER A 303 -25.24 -2.14 -32.56
CA SER A 303 -24.04 -2.16 -33.38
C SER A 303 -22.83 -2.78 -32.65
N THR A 304 -22.68 -2.50 -31.34
CA THR A 304 -21.63 -3.08 -30.53
C THR A 304 -21.83 -4.58 -30.35
N TYR A 305 -23.06 -5.02 -30.06
CA TYR A 305 -23.38 -6.47 -30.00
C TYR A 305 -23.21 -7.18 -31.34
N ALA A 306 -23.56 -6.55 -32.45
CA ALA A 306 -23.33 -7.11 -33.76
C ALA A 306 -21.85 -7.38 -34.05
N MET A 307 -20.97 -6.43 -33.66
CA MET A 307 -19.51 -6.59 -33.76
C MET A 307 -19.00 -7.70 -32.83
N ILE A 308 -19.50 -7.78 -31.60
CA ILE A 308 -19.13 -8.81 -30.62
C ILE A 308 -19.50 -10.21 -31.19
N ASN A 309 -20.71 -10.35 -31.68
CA ASN A 309 -21.20 -11.61 -32.24
C ASN A 309 -20.41 -12.02 -33.49
N ARG A 310 -20.06 -11.05 -34.35
CA ARG A 310 -19.19 -11.31 -35.50
C ARG A 310 -17.80 -11.79 -35.04
N LEU A 311 -17.19 -11.12 -34.04
CA LEU A 311 -15.88 -11.54 -33.54
C LEU A 311 -15.92 -12.95 -32.90
N LYS A 312 -16.98 -13.28 -32.15
CA LYS A 312 -17.16 -14.63 -31.59
C LYS A 312 -17.25 -15.72 -32.67
N LYS A 313 -17.88 -15.39 -33.79
CA LYS A 313 -18.10 -16.35 -34.90
C LYS A 313 -16.87 -16.48 -35.81
N ASP A 314 -16.36 -15.34 -36.27
CA ASP A 314 -15.38 -15.29 -37.35
C ASP A 314 -13.93 -15.19 -36.83
N LEU A 315 -13.73 -14.86 -35.55
CA LEU A 315 -12.45 -14.65 -34.88
C LEU A 315 -11.61 -13.51 -35.48
N VAL A 316 -12.17 -12.78 -36.43
CA VAL A 316 -11.57 -11.65 -37.12
C VAL A 316 -12.63 -10.66 -37.57
N ILE A 317 -12.31 -9.36 -37.45
CA ILE A 317 -13.11 -8.28 -38.04
C ILE A 317 -12.17 -7.40 -38.84
N GLU A 318 -12.35 -7.35 -40.14
CA GLU A 318 -11.63 -6.46 -41.04
C GLU A 318 -12.44 -5.18 -41.24
N GLY A 319 -11.83 -4.03 -40.90
CA GLY A 319 -12.29 -2.71 -41.25
C GLY A 319 -11.59 -2.20 -42.50
N LYS A 320 -11.83 -0.96 -42.90
CA LYS A 320 -11.16 -0.34 -44.07
C LYS A 320 -9.65 -0.15 -43.87
N THR A 321 -9.24 0.14 -42.67
CA THR A 321 -7.85 0.46 -42.32
C THR A 321 -7.35 -0.33 -41.09
N GLU A 322 -8.26 -0.93 -40.31
CA GLU A 322 -7.96 -1.57 -39.05
C GLU A 322 -8.43 -3.02 -38.99
N LEU A 323 -7.70 -3.82 -38.23
CA LEU A 323 -7.94 -5.24 -38.05
C LEU A 323 -8.15 -5.56 -36.56
N ILE A 324 -9.18 -6.36 -36.25
CA ILE A 324 -9.37 -6.96 -34.93
C ILE A 324 -9.17 -8.47 -35.11
N LEU A 325 -8.11 -9.01 -34.49
CA LEU A 325 -7.79 -10.44 -34.57
C LEU A 325 -7.96 -11.10 -33.20
N ALA A 326 -8.69 -12.23 -33.19
CA ALA A 326 -8.96 -13.03 -32.00
C ALA A 326 -8.67 -14.52 -32.22
N ASP A 327 -7.60 -14.83 -32.95
CA ASP A 327 -7.16 -16.15 -33.40
C ASP A 327 -6.77 -17.10 -32.25
N THR A 328 -6.59 -16.60 -31.05
CA THR A 328 -6.33 -17.43 -29.88
C THR A 328 -7.36 -17.15 -28.76
N PRO A 329 -7.63 -18.13 -27.88
CA PRO A 329 -8.54 -17.93 -26.76
C PRO A 329 -8.15 -16.77 -25.84
N VAL A 330 -6.85 -16.48 -25.72
CA VAL A 330 -6.35 -15.34 -24.94
C VAL A 330 -6.74 -14.03 -25.61
N LYS A 331 -6.48 -13.89 -26.91
CA LYS A 331 -6.84 -12.71 -27.68
C LYS A 331 -8.36 -12.52 -27.70
N LEU A 332 -9.13 -13.61 -27.95
CA LEU A 332 -10.58 -13.53 -27.93
C LEU A 332 -11.11 -13.03 -26.59
N MET A 333 -10.65 -13.62 -25.48
CA MET A 333 -11.02 -13.17 -24.13
C MET A 333 -10.73 -11.69 -23.90
N MET A 334 -9.55 -11.23 -24.31
CA MET A 334 -9.15 -9.82 -24.15
C MET A 334 -9.97 -8.89 -25.04
N LYS A 335 -10.20 -9.25 -26.30
CA LYS A 335 -10.99 -8.43 -27.23
C LYS A 335 -12.46 -8.37 -26.82
N LEU A 336 -13.06 -9.48 -26.39
CA LEU A 336 -14.41 -9.48 -25.86
C LEU A 336 -14.53 -8.61 -24.61
N HIS A 337 -13.56 -8.68 -23.69
CA HIS A 337 -13.54 -7.85 -22.51
C HIS A 337 -13.47 -6.36 -22.84
N GLN A 338 -12.67 -5.96 -23.85
CA GLN A 338 -12.65 -4.61 -24.38
C GLN A 338 -13.99 -4.20 -24.99
N MET A 339 -14.54 -5.04 -25.88
CA MET A 339 -15.77 -4.69 -26.61
C MET A 339 -16.98 -4.59 -25.68
N TYR A 340 -17.11 -5.47 -24.69
CA TYR A 340 -18.16 -5.36 -23.67
C TYR A 340 -17.98 -4.14 -22.75
N SER A 341 -16.79 -3.57 -22.67
CA SER A 341 -16.58 -2.27 -21.99
C SER A 341 -16.84 -1.07 -22.90
N GLY A 342 -17.21 -1.30 -24.17
CA GLY A 342 -17.44 -0.23 -25.15
C GLY A 342 -16.15 0.29 -25.79
N THR A 343 -15.06 -0.48 -25.76
CA THR A 343 -13.75 -0.08 -26.29
C THR A 343 -13.15 -1.13 -27.20
N ILE A 344 -12.13 -0.79 -27.96
CA ILE A 344 -11.34 -1.76 -28.74
C ILE A 344 -9.91 -1.27 -28.93
N LYS A 345 -8.98 -2.21 -28.94
CA LYS A 345 -7.61 -2.00 -29.42
C LYS A 345 -7.38 -2.87 -30.64
N PHE A 346 -6.94 -2.26 -31.75
CA PHE A 346 -6.64 -2.88 -33.01
C PHE A 346 -5.26 -3.56 -33.03
N GLU A 347 -4.98 -4.34 -34.05
CA GLU A 347 -3.66 -4.96 -34.23
C GLU A 347 -2.58 -3.94 -34.60
N SER A 348 -2.93 -2.79 -35.19
CA SER A 348 -2.05 -1.64 -35.40
C SER A 348 -1.47 -1.05 -34.09
N GLY A 349 -2.13 -1.33 -32.95
CA GLY A 349 -1.84 -0.72 -31.66
C GLY A 349 -2.72 0.48 -31.32
N GLU A 350 -3.41 1.04 -32.34
CA GLU A 350 -4.44 2.07 -32.14
C GLU A 350 -5.63 1.53 -31.36
N SER A 351 -6.34 2.42 -30.70
CA SER A 351 -7.51 2.05 -29.90
C SER A 351 -8.58 3.13 -29.96
N MET A 352 -9.85 2.75 -29.77
CA MET A 352 -10.95 3.69 -29.82
C MET A 352 -12.10 3.32 -28.88
N VAL A 353 -12.93 4.31 -28.60
CA VAL A 353 -14.23 4.15 -27.96
C VAL A 353 -15.25 3.73 -29.03
N LEU A 354 -15.90 2.57 -28.82
CA LEU A 354 -16.96 2.06 -29.66
C LEU A 354 -18.34 2.51 -29.18
N ASP A 355 -18.49 2.58 -27.86
CA ASP A 355 -19.77 2.75 -27.19
C ASP A 355 -19.60 3.48 -25.86
N THR A 356 -20.35 4.54 -25.66
CA THR A 356 -20.33 5.37 -24.44
C THR A 356 -21.44 5.00 -23.46
N THR A 357 -22.31 4.04 -23.79
CA THR A 357 -23.53 3.74 -23.03
C THR A 357 -23.26 3.47 -21.54
N LYS A 358 -22.15 2.76 -21.20
CA LYS A 358 -21.78 2.55 -19.79
C LYS A 358 -21.45 3.85 -19.08
N ALA A 359 -20.71 4.78 -19.71
CA ALA A 359 -20.39 6.07 -19.14
C ALA A 359 -21.64 6.93 -18.95
N GLU A 360 -22.54 6.94 -19.95
CA GLU A 360 -23.83 7.63 -19.93
C GLU A 360 -24.74 7.07 -18.82
N PHE A 361 -24.77 5.76 -18.67
CA PHE A 361 -25.49 5.10 -17.58
C PHE A 361 -24.96 5.53 -16.20
N ILE A 362 -23.63 5.51 -15.99
CA ILE A 362 -23.04 5.95 -14.74
C ILE A 362 -23.41 7.42 -14.45
N ARG A 363 -23.28 8.29 -15.45
CA ARG A 363 -23.60 9.72 -15.30
C ARG A 363 -25.06 9.96 -14.92
N SER A 364 -25.99 9.22 -15.54
CA SER A 364 -27.42 9.35 -15.27
C SER A 364 -27.84 8.69 -13.94
N ARG A 365 -27.33 7.49 -13.66
CA ARG A 365 -27.71 6.70 -12.48
C ARG A 365 -27.23 7.35 -11.16
N PHE A 366 -26.08 7.99 -11.20
CA PHE A 366 -25.44 8.63 -10.06
C PHE A 366 -25.36 10.17 -10.21
N ALA A 367 -26.40 10.75 -10.82
CA ALA A 367 -26.46 12.20 -11.00
C ALA A 367 -26.32 12.91 -9.63
N ASN A 368 -25.54 13.99 -9.60
CA ASN A 368 -25.26 14.79 -8.42
C ASN A 368 -24.48 14.11 -7.28
N SER A 369 -23.92 12.94 -7.53
CA SER A 369 -23.07 12.23 -6.55
C SER A 369 -21.59 12.36 -6.89
N LYS A 370 -20.75 12.47 -5.87
CA LYS A 370 -19.30 12.46 -6.01
C LYS A 370 -18.79 11.01 -6.04
N LEU A 371 -18.25 10.61 -7.18
CA LEU A 371 -17.91 9.21 -7.46
C LEU A 371 -16.40 8.95 -7.41
N GLY A 372 -16.03 7.77 -6.90
CA GLY A 372 -14.76 7.13 -7.22
C GLY A 372 -14.99 6.08 -8.30
N ILE A 373 -14.47 6.29 -9.51
CA ILE A 373 -14.71 5.42 -10.66
C ILE A 373 -13.42 4.64 -10.99
N PHE A 374 -13.48 3.32 -10.95
CA PHE A 374 -12.39 2.48 -11.41
C PHE A 374 -12.61 2.03 -12.84
N TYR A 375 -11.59 2.20 -13.69
CA TYR A 375 -11.56 1.75 -15.06
C TYR A 375 -10.33 0.83 -15.31
N LYS A 376 -10.37 0.03 -16.37
CA LYS A 376 -9.31 -0.89 -16.76
C LYS A 376 -8.55 -0.44 -18.01
N PHE A 377 -9.25 -0.14 -19.09
CA PHE A 377 -8.67 0.26 -20.36
C PHE A 377 -8.62 1.77 -20.53
N LYS A 378 -7.59 2.27 -21.25
CA LYS A 378 -7.40 3.73 -21.43
C LYS A 378 -8.60 4.39 -22.12
N GLU A 379 -9.23 3.70 -23.03
CA GLU A 379 -10.37 4.19 -23.82
C GLU A 379 -11.63 4.31 -22.95
N GLU A 380 -11.75 3.55 -21.88
CA GLU A 380 -12.82 3.73 -20.87
C GLU A 380 -12.71 5.09 -20.19
N LEU A 381 -11.47 5.55 -19.90
CA LEU A 381 -11.24 6.89 -19.41
C LEU A 381 -11.64 7.94 -20.45
N ALA A 382 -11.37 7.71 -21.74
CA ALA A 382 -11.79 8.60 -22.81
C ALA A 382 -13.32 8.68 -22.90
N ALA A 383 -14.03 7.56 -22.80
CA ALA A 383 -15.50 7.52 -22.76
C ALA A 383 -16.05 8.27 -21.52
N LEU A 384 -15.44 8.07 -20.36
CA LEU A 384 -15.82 8.79 -19.14
C LEU A 384 -15.60 10.30 -19.28
N LYS A 385 -14.46 10.74 -19.82
CA LYS A 385 -14.16 12.16 -20.07
C LYS A 385 -15.14 12.78 -21.08
N GLN A 386 -15.50 12.05 -22.13
CA GLN A 386 -16.46 12.51 -23.12
C GLN A 386 -17.84 12.78 -22.50
N VAL A 387 -18.26 11.96 -21.54
CA VAL A 387 -19.61 12.04 -20.93
C VAL A 387 -19.65 12.98 -19.72
N PHE A 388 -18.61 12.95 -18.88
CA PHE A 388 -18.57 13.75 -17.65
C PHE A 388 -18.00 15.15 -17.85
N GLY A 389 -17.19 15.37 -18.89
CA GLY A 389 -16.55 16.66 -19.16
C GLY A 389 -15.73 17.15 -17.97
N ASP A 390 -15.99 18.38 -17.54
CA ASP A 390 -15.27 19.03 -16.44
C ASP A 390 -15.62 18.50 -15.05
N ASP A 391 -16.65 17.67 -14.90
CA ASP A 391 -17.04 17.06 -13.62
C ASP A 391 -16.19 15.84 -13.25
N LEU A 392 -15.21 15.48 -14.09
CA LEU A 392 -14.30 14.37 -13.87
C LEU A 392 -12.85 14.83 -13.74
N THR A 393 -12.13 14.25 -12.79
CA THR A 393 -10.68 14.42 -12.66
C THR A 393 -9.97 13.07 -12.61
N THR A 394 -8.66 13.06 -12.80
CA THR A 394 -7.76 11.92 -12.54
C THR A 394 -6.74 12.25 -11.46
N ASP A 395 -6.78 13.46 -10.92
CA ASP A 395 -5.89 13.96 -9.88
C ASP A 395 -6.57 13.88 -8.51
N LEU A 396 -5.87 13.29 -7.53
CA LEU A 396 -6.38 13.09 -6.18
C LEU A 396 -6.54 14.41 -5.40
N GLY A 397 -5.64 15.37 -5.60
CA GLY A 397 -5.72 16.67 -4.95
C GLY A 397 -6.95 17.44 -5.43
N VAL A 398 -7.17 17.49 -6.75
CA VAL A 398 -8.37 18.11 -7.33
C VAL A 398 -9.64 17.40 -6.84
N PHE A 399 -9.62 16.07 -6.73
CA PHE A 399 -10.75 15.32 -6.17
C PHE A 399 -11.02 15.69 -4.71
N GLU A 400 -9.99 15.82 -3.89
CA GLU A 400 -10.16 16.19 -2.47
C GLU A 400 -10.69 17.62 -2.30
N ASP A 401 -10.24 18.56 -3.13
CA ASP A 401 -10.53 19.99 -2.99
C ASP A 401 -11.81 20.45 -3.73
N THR A 402 -12.42 19.59 -4.56
CA THR A 402 -13.59 19.94 -5.39
C THR A 402 -14.73 18.92 -5.26
N SER A 403 -15.88 19.24 -5.86
CA SER A 403 -17.01 18.30 -6.00
C SER A 403 -16.88 17.33 -7.16
N LYS A 404 -15.78 17.38 -7.94
CA LYS A 404 -15.57 16.51 -9.11
C LYS A 404 -15.48 15.04 -8.70
N SER A 405 -15.99 14.17 -9.56
CA SER A 405 -15.74 12.72 -9.48
C SER A 405 -14.32 12.38 -9.94
N ILE A 406 -13.77 11.28 -9.47
CA ILE A 406 -12.43 10.84 -9.88
C ILE A 406 -12.50 9.54 -10.66
N ALA A 407 -11.71 9.43 -11.76
CA ALA A 407 -11.50 8.19 -12.48
C ALA A 407 -10.06 7.70 -12.32
N LEU A 408 -9.90 6.45 -11.88
CA LEU A 408 -8.60 5.84 -11.60
C LEU A 408 -8.50 4.48 -12.29
N GLN A 409 -7.33 4.20 -12.88
CA GLN A 409 -7.09 2.86 -13.43
C GLN A 409 -6.98 1.85 -12.29
N ILE A 410 -7.73 0.74 -12.38
CA ILE A 410 -7.90 -0.23 -11.29
C ILE A 410 -6.56 -0.76 -10.74
N VAL A 411 -5.61 -1.09 -11.62
CA VAL A 411 -4.28 -1.60 -11.21
C VAL A 411 -3.46 -0.53 -10.48
N SER A 412 -3.60 0.72 -10.88
CA SER A 412 -2.85 1.83 -10.28
C SER A 412 -3.55 2.48 -9.10
N GLY A 413 -4.86 2.40 -9.04
CA GLY A 413 -5.69 3.00 -7.99
C GLY A 413 -6.05 2.05 -6.84
N ARG A 414 -5.72 0.76 -6.95
CA ARG A 414 -6.04 -0.23 -5.91
C ARG A 414 -5.20 -0.11 -4.63
N GLU A 415 -4.11 0.65 -4.64
CA GLU A 415 -3.16 0.74 -3.54
C GLU A 415 -2.76 2.19 -3.24
N GLY A 416 -2.51 2.50 -1.97
CA GLY A 416 -1.91 3.76 -1.53
C GLY A 416 -2.77 5.01 -1.67
N ILE A 417 -4.07 4.90 -2.00
CA ILE A 417 -4.97 6.05 -2.16
C ILE A 417 -6.16 5.98 -1.22
N SER A 418 -6.77 7.14 -0.95
CA SER A 418 -8.00 7.26 -0.18
C SER A 418 -9.09 7.95 -1.00
N LEU A 419 -10.26 7.31 -1.08
CA LEU A 419 -11.45 7.86 -1.74
C LEU A 419 -12.56 8.13 -0.72
N ARG A 420 -12.18 8.52 0.50
CA ARG A 420 -13.12 8.76 1.61
C ARG A 420 -14.23 9.78 1.30
N GLN A 421 -13.96 10.71 0.39
CA GLN A 421 -14.92 11.73 -0.01
C GLN A 421 -15.91 11.27 -1.09
N ALA A 422 -15.66 10.10 -1.72
CA ALA A 422 -16.62 9.54 -2.65
C ALA A 422 -17.88 9.05 -1.92
N GLU A 423 -19.05 9.31 -2.49
CA GLU A 423 -20.31 8.76 -1.99
C GLU A 423 -20.46 7.30 -2.39
N TYR A 424 -20.08 7.00 -3.63
CA TYR A 424 -20.15 5.66 -4.22
C TYR A 424 -18.83 5.29 -4.89
N LEU A 425 -18.51 4.01 -4.85
CA LEU A 425 -17.43 3.41 -5.61
C LEU A 425 -18.02 2.66 -6.81
N VAL A 426 -17.67 3.09 -8.00
CA VAL A 426 -18.23 2.57 -9.25
C VAL A 426 -17.11 1.92 -10.07
N TYR A 427 -17.31 0.67 -10.44
CA TYR A 427 -16.42 -0.04 -11.35
C TYR A 427 -17.00 -0.04 -12.75
N TYR A 428 -16.39 0.75 -13.63
CA TYR A 428 -16.72 0.76 -15.06
C TYR A 428 -16.46 -0.61 -15.70
N ASN A 429 -15.40 -1.25 -15.23
CA ASN A 429 -15.00 -2.58 -15.67
C ASN A 429 -14.35 -3.33 -14.50
N ILE A 430 -14.10 -4.64 -14.68
CA ILE A 430 -13.48 -5.51 -13.68
C ILE A 430 -12.11 -5.99 -14.16
N ASP A 431 -11.16 -6.21 -13.26
CA ASP A 431 -9.87 -6.81 -13.59
C ASP A 431 -9.91 -8.33 -13.41
N PHE A 432 -9.07 -9.05 -14.14
CA PHE A 432 -8.92 -10.51 -14.03
C PHE A 432 -8.29 -10.95 -12.70
N SER A 433 -7.65 -10.03 -11.97
CA SER A 433 -6.92 -10.29 -10.74
C SER A 433 -7.83 -10.20 -9.52
N ALA A 434 -7.85 -11.26 -8.72
CA ALA A 434 -8.51 -11.28 -7.42
C ALA A 434 -7.91 -10.23 -6.46
N THR A 435 -6.59 -10.01 -6.52
CA THR A 435 -5.92 -8.98 -5.71
C THR A 435 -6.47 -7.58 -6.04
N SER A 436 -6.64 -7.26 -7.33
CA SER A 436 -7.22 -5.98 -7.75
C SER A 436 -8.63 -5.79 -7.19
N TYR A 437 -9.45 -6.83 -7.26
CA TYR A 437 -10.82 -6.82 -6.72
C TYR A 437 -10.84 -6.54 -5.22
N TRP A 438 -10.09 -7.30 -4.42
CA TRP A 438 -10.14 -7.20 -2.96
C TRP A 438 -9.52 -5.92 -2.42
N GLN A 439 -8.41 -5.45 -3.00
CA GLN A 439 -7.71 -4.25 -2.52
C GLN A 439 -8.40 -2.94 -2.90
N SER A 440 -9.09 -2.89 -4.03
CA SER A 440 -9.72 -1.65 -4.50
C SER A 440 -11.00 -1.30 -3.74
N LYS A 441 -11.75 -2.29 -3.23
CA LYS A 441 -13.05 -2.06 -2.54
C LYS A 441 -12.96 -1.24 -1.27
N ASP A 442 -11.85 -1.33 -0.56
CA ASP A 442 -11.67 -0.65 0.73
C ASP A 442 -11.23 0.82 0.62
N ARG A 443 -11.23 1.40 -0.59
CA ARG A 443 -10.71 2.76 -0.79
C ARG A 443 -11.58 3.87 -0.17
N MET A 444 -12.85 3.60 0.11
CA MET A 444 -13.76 4.53 0.80
C MET A 444 -13.84 4.29 2.31
N THR A 445 -13.40 3.15 2.81
CA THR A 445 -13.55 2.76 4.22
C THR A 445 -12.88 3.77 5.15
N THR A 446 -13.63 4.29 6.12
CA THR A 446 -13.13 5.10 7.24
C THR A 446 -13.76 4.57 8.53
N LYS A 447 -13.17 4.89 9.68
CA LYS A 447 -13.67 4.41 10.97
C LYS A 447 -15.12 4.85 11.24
N ASP A 448 -15.47 6.05 10.76
CA ASP A 448 -16.77 6.68 11.02
C ASP A 448 -17.80 6.44 9.90
N ARG A 449 -17.43 5.71 8.84
CA ARG A 449 -18.31 5.43 7.72
C ARG A 449 -19.03 4.09 7.94
N PRO A 450 -20.36 4.08 8.13
CA PRO A 450 -21.09 2.84 8.43
C PRO A 450 -21.22 1.92 7.21
N MET A 451 -21.26 2.49 5.97
CA MET A 451 -21.52 1.71 4.77
C MET A 451 -20.73 2.20 3.56
N ASN A 452 -20.13 1.28 2.84
CA ASN A 452 -19.57 1.48 1.51
C ASN A 452 -20.49 0.86 0.47
N ASN A 453 -21.00 1.65 -0.46
CA ASN A 453 -21.77 1.14 -1.58
C ASN A 453 -20.88 1.03 -2.81
N VAL A 454 -20.72 -0.18 -3.30
CA VAL A 454 -19.88 -0.53 -4.46
C VAL A 454 -20.76 -1.02 -5.59
N PHE A 455 -20.64 -0.40 -6.75
CA PHE A 455 -21.41 -0.74 -7.94
C PHE A 455 -20.52 -1.23 -9.08
N TRP A 456 -20.87 -2.38 -9.64
CA TRP A 456 -20.21 -2.98 -10.78
C TRP A 456 -21.08 -2.78 -12.03
N ILE A 457 -20.53 -2.11 -13.04
CA ILE A 457 -21.29 -1.80 -14.26
C ILE A 457 -20.91 -2.79 -15.35
N PHE A 458 -21.71 -3.81 -15.55
CA PHE A 458 -21.48 -4.88 -16.51
C PHE A 458 -22.37 -4.72 -17.74
N ALA A 459 -21.80 -5.06 -18.90
CA ALA A 459 -22.62 -5.18 -20.10
C ALA A 459 -23.52 -6.42 -19.99
N LYS A 460 -24.75 -6.30 -20.44
CA LYS A 460 -25.63 -7.46 -20.55
C LYS A 460 -24.97 -8.54 -21.42
N ASP A 461 -25.02 -9.78 -20.99
CA ASP A 461 -24.35 -10.94 -21.62
C ASP A 461 -22.81 -10.78 -21.74
N GLY A 462 -22.22 -9.92 -20.91
CA GLY A 462 -20.79 -9.66 -20.91
C GLY A 462 -20.00 -10.66 -20.10
N ILE A 463 -18.71 -10.78 -20.45
CA ILE A 463 -17.77 -11.68 -19.74
C ILE A 463 -17.46 -11.18 -18.31
N GLU A 464 -17.78 -9.95 -17.98
CA GLU A 464 -17.47 -9.34 -16.69
C GLU A 464 -18.09 -10.07 -15.51
N TYR A 465 -19.28 -10.64 -15.70
CA TYR A 465 -19.96 -11.42 -14.66
C TYR A 465 -19.22 -12.71 -14.32
N ASP A 466 -18.66 -13.37 -15.32
CA ASP A 466 -17.86 -14.58 -15.11
C ASP A 466 -16.53 -14.25 -14.42
N ILE A 467 -15.92 -13.10 -14.77
CA ILE A 467 -14.74 -12.59 -14.08
C ILE A 467 -15.08 -12.33 -12.62
N TYR A 468 -16.19 -11.63 -12.35
CA TYR A 468 -16.66 -11.33 -11.00
C TYR A 468 -16.86 -12.60 -10.15
N LYS A 469 -17.50 -13.64 -10.70
CA LYS A 469 -17.67 -14.93 -10.03
C LYS A 469 -16.35 -15.61 -9.64
N ALA A 470 -15.31 -15.42 -10.43
CA ALA A 470 -13.99 -15.99 -10.12
C ALA A 470 -13.26 -15.18 -9.05
N VAL A 471 -13.12 -13.86 -9.26
CA VAL A 471 -12.31 -12.99 -8.37
C VAL A 471 -12.93 -12.79 -7.00
N SER A 472 -14.27 -12.81 -6.89
CA SER A 472 -14.97 -12.77 -5.61
C SER A 472 -14.69 -14.00 -4.73
N LYS A 473 -14.31 -15.13 -5.34
CA LYS A 473 -13.87 -16.36 -4.67
C LYS A 473 -12.35 -16.44 -4.46
N LYS A 474 -11.64 -15.31 -4.52
CA LYS A 474 -10.17 -15.21 -4.41
C LYS A 474 -9.44 -16.05 -5.47
N LYS A 475 -9.96 -16.12 -6.69
CA LYS A 475 -9.34 -16.82 -7.81
C LYS A 475 -9.21 -15.87 -8.99
N ASP A 476 -8.03 -15.79 -9.58
CA ASP A 476 -7.84 -15.03 -10.80
C ASP A 476 -8.66 -15.65 -11.95
N TYR A 477 -9.24 -14.79 -12.78
CA TYR A 477 -9.92 -15.24 -13.98
C TYR A 477 -8.91 -15.55 -15.08
N THR A 478 -8.85 -16.80 -15.47
CA THR A 478 -7.86 -17.31 -16.43
C THR A 478 -8.49 -17.76 -17.75
N VAL A 479 -7.65 -17.99 -18.75
CA VAL A 479 -8.07 -18.56 -20.04
C VAL A 479 -8.79 -19.91 -19.87
N ALA A 480 -8.45 -20.69 -18.83
CA ALA A 480 -9.14 -21.95 -18.53
C ALA A 480 -10.59 -21.71 -18.08
N HIS A 481 -10.84 -20.67 -17.28
CA HIS A 481 -12.19 -20.26 -16.91
C HIS A 481 -12.97 -19.80 -18.16
N PHE A 482 -12.35 -18.97 -19.00
CA PHE A 482 -12.97 -18.48 -20.23
C PHE A 482 -13.34 -19.61 -21.18
N LYS A 483 -12.45 -20.56 -21.43
CA LYS A 483 -12.75 -21.73 -22.31
C LYS A 483 -13.91 -22.56 -21.77
N LYS A 484 -13.98 -22.78 -20.46
CA LYS A 484 -15.09 -23.53 -19.85
C LYS A 484 -16.42 -22.82 -20.08
N ASN A 485 -16.46 -21.51 -19.93
CA ASN A 485 -17.67 -20.72 -20.10
C ASN A 485 -18.07 -20.63 -21.59
N LEU A 486 -17.09 -20.56 -22.52
CA LEU A 486 -17.36 -20.54 -23.97
C LEU A 486 -17.99 -21.85 -24.47
N LEU A 487 -17.71 -22.99 -23.83
CA LEU A 487 -18.30 -24.30 -24.18
C LEU A 487 -19.70 -24.51 -23.59
N THR A 488 -20.16 -23.62 -22.73
CA THR A 488 -21.50 -23.64 -22.11
C THR A 488 -22.47 -22.64 -22.72
N LEU A 489 -22.01 -21.84 -23.69
CA LEU A 489 -22.81 -20.97 -24.58
C LEU A 489 -23.05 -21.64 -25.93
#